data_26921ec7a48659dd59e1ca3eecf1d25c
#
_entry.id   26921ec7a48659dd59e1ca3eecf1d25c
#
_cell.length_a   1.000
_cell.length_b   1.000
_cell.length_c   1.000
_cell.angle_alpha   90.00
_cell.angle_beta   90.00
_cell.angle_gamma   90.00
#
_symmetry.space_group_name_H-M   'P 1'
#
loop_
_entity.id
_entity.type
_entity.pdbx_description
1 polymer ?
#
loop_
_entity_poly.entity_id
_entity_poly.type
_entity_poly.pdbx_seq_one_letter_code
_entity_poly.pdbx_strand_id
1 'polypeptide(L)'
;MEIRYIILFLFLVSAILDFIYIKKEVPKSRFFSKTLLMPLLLLYYLLSTNKPIIFLIFALIFSFFGDLFLLFEDKKSFFILGLLSFLIAHLFFFLTFFISSNYFKGAPFHIYLFLIPYFIYGAYLFKYLKPEINKFQFIILIYIFIIIIMSFSTIPRYYFVSFKEFIFPFLGSILFIISDSLLSIKKFKKKIKENSISIMLTYILAQFFIISGFIK
;
A
#
# COMPACT_ATOMS: atom_id res chain seq x y z
N MET A 1 -16.05 -21.16 -15.73
CA MET A 1 -15.17 -20.50 -14.73
C MET A 1 -15.44 -19.01 -14.84
N GLU A 2 -15.79 -18.33 -13.74
CA GLU A 2 -16.10 -16.89 -13.80
C GLU A 2 -14.84 -16.08 -14.18
N ILE A 3 -15.00 -15.10 -15.04
CA ILE A 3 -13.89 -14.26 -15.56
C ILE A 3 -13.02 -13.68 -14.44
N ARG A 4 -13.63 -13.33 -13.30
CA ARG A 4 -12.90 -12.80 -12.13
C ARG A 4 -11.81 -13.73 -11.61
N TYR A 5 -12.00 -15.06 -11.64
CA TYR A 5 -10.98 -16.02 -11.20
C TYR A 5 -9.84 -16.16 -12.20
N ILE A 6 -10.11 -15.95 -13.50
CA ILE A 6 -9.06 -15.87 -14.52
C ILE A 6 -8.17 -14.66 -14.25
N ILE A 7 -8.78 -13.49 -13.97
CA ILE A 7 -8.05 -12.26 -13.65
C ILE A 7 -7.22 -12.42 -12.38
N LEU A 8 -7.79 -13.03 -11.34
CA LEU A 8 -7.05 -13.33 -10.10
C LEU A 8 -5.86 -14.25 -10.36
N PHE A 9 -6.05 -15.30 -11.19
CA PHE A 9 -4.96 -16.18 -11.59
C PHE A 9 -3.85 -15.43 -12.33
N LEU A 10 -4.21 -14.55 -13.27
CA LEU A 10 -3.24 -13.70 -13.99
C LEU A 10 -2.49 -12.74 -13.03
N PHE A 11 -3.18 -12.19 -12.03
CA PHE A 11 -2.54 -11.39 -10.99
C PHE A 11 -1.50 -12.20 -10.21
N LEU A 12 -1.84 -13.42 -9.78
CA LEU A 12 -0.90 -14.29 -9.06
C LEU A 12 0.29 -14.70 -9.93
N VAL A 13 0.06 -15.03 -11.19
CA VAL A 13 1.14 -15.32 -12.16
C VAL A 13 2.05 -14.10 -12.32
N SER A 14 1.48 -12.90 -12.48
CA SER A 14 2.25 -11.66 -12.61
C SER A 14 3.10 -11.39 -11.35
N ALA A 15 2.57 -11.67 -10.16
CA ALA A 15 3.28 -11.55 -8.89
C ALA A 15 4.47 -12.53 -8.80
N ILE A 16 4.25 -13.79 -9.17
CA ILE A 16 5.31 -14.81 -9.19
C ILE A 16 6.41 -14.43 -10.20
N LEU A 17 6.02 -13.98 -11.38
CA LEU A 17 6.98 -13.52 -12.39
C LEU A 17 7.79 -12.31 -11.91
N ASP A 18 7.17 -11.35 -11.22
CA ASP A 18 7.90 -10.21 -10.65
C ASP A 18 8.96 -10.67 -9.64
N PHE A 19 8.64 -11.62 -8.75
CA PHE A 19 9.62 -12.20 -7.83
C PHE A 19 10.77 -12.91 -8.53
N ILE A 20 10.48 -13.67 -9.60
CA ILE A 20 11.50 -14.34 -10.41
C ILE A 20 12.42 -13.31 -11.08
N TYR A 21 11.86 -12.24 -11.64
CA TYR A 21 12.63 -11.20 -12.32
C TYR A 21 13.42 -10.32 -11.34
N ILE A 22 12.92 -10.08 -10.12
CA ILE A 22 13.72 -9.46 -9.05
C ILE A 22 14.94 -10.33 -8.73
N LYS A 23 14.74 -11.64 -8.54
CA LYS A 23 15.82 -12.57 -8.20
C LYS A 23 16.86 -12.71 -9.33
N LYS A 24 16.42 -12.67 -10.57
CA LYS A 24 17.27 -12.79 -11.77
C LYS A 24 17.86 -11.45 -12.23
N GLU A 25 17.50 -10.34 -11.58
CA GLU A 25 17.95 -8.99 -11.94
C GLU A 25 17.66 -8.62 -13.41
N VAL A 26 16.46 -8.97 -13.94
CA VAL A 26 16.05 -8.73 -15.32
C VAL A 26 15.06 -7.55 -15.38
N PRO A 27 15.55 -6.29 -15.48
CA PRO A 27 14.68 -5.10 -15.33
C PRO A 27 13.65 -4.96 -16.46
N LYS A 28 13.98 -5.34 -17.70
CA LYS A 28 13.04 -5.24 -18.83
C LYS A 28 11.80 -6.12 -18.66
N SER A 29 11.99 -7.37 -18.23
CA SER A 29 10.87 -8.30 -17.99
C SER A 29 10.08 -7.93 -16.74
N ARG A 30 10.76 -7.41 -15.73
CA ARG A 30 10.14 -6.89 -14.50
C ARG A 30 9.22 -5.70 -14.79
N PHE A 31 9.52 -4.90 -15.81
CA PHE A 31 8.63 -3.80 -16.21
C PHE A 31 7.21 -4.30 -16.48
N PHE A 32 7.07 -5.36 -17.27
CA PHE A 32 5.74 -5.91 -17.60
C PHE A 32 5.06 -6.58 -16.41
N SER A 33 5.77 -7.42 -15.65
CA SER A 33 5.16 -8.11 -14.50
C SER A 33 4.68 -7.13 -13.43
N LYS A 34 5.50 -6.14 -13.09
CA LYS A 34 5.15 -5.16 -12.05
C LYS A 34 4.01 -4.24 -12.47
N THR A 35 4.03 -3.72 -13.70
CA THR A 35 3.00 -2.78 -14.17
C THR A 35 1.64 -3.43 -14.38
N LEU A 36 1.56 -4.74 -14.57
CA LEU A 36 0.30 -5.47 -14.69
C LEU A 36 -0.40 -5.73 -13.35
N LEU A 37 0.31 -5.69 -12.22
CA LEU A 37 -0.25 -6.03 -10.91
C LEU A 37 -1.48 -5.19 -10.54
N MET A 38 -1.35 -3.88 -10.53
CA MET A 38 -2.45 -3.01 -10.10
C MET A 38 -3.62 -2.98 -11.08
N PRO A 39 -3.44 -2.94 -12.41
CA PRO A 39 -4.54 -3.09 -13.36
C PRO A 39 -5.30 -4.41 -13.22
N LEU A 40 -4.61 -5.54 -13.03
CA LEU A 40 -5.27 -6.83 -12.82
C LEU A 40 -6.03 -6.87 -11.50
N LEU A 41 -5.48 -6.31 -10.42
CA LEU A 41 -6.15 -6.23 -9.14
C LEU A 41 -7.38 -5.32 -9.19
N LEU A 42 -7.29 -4.19 -9.90
CA LEU A 42 -8.42 -3.29 -10.15
C LEU A 42 -9.53 -4.01 -10.93
N LEU A 43 -9.16 -4.70 -12.01
CA LEU A 43 -10.13 -5.45 -12.82
C LEU A 43 -10.78 -6.58 -12.00
N TYR A 44 -9.99 -7.30 -11.20
CA TYR A 44 -10.53 -8.30 -10.26
C TYR A 44 -11.54 -7.69 -9.29
N TYR A 45 -11.23 -6.52 -8.70
CA TYR A 45 -12.14 -5.80 -7.83
C TYR A 45 -13.44 -5.43 -8.52
N LEU A 46 -13.37 -4.80 -9.70
CA LEU A 46 -14.54 -4.36 -10.46
C LEU A 46 -15.46 -5.53 -10.86
N LEU A 47 -14.88 -6.68 -11.19
CA LEU A 47 -15.63 -7.91 -11.52
C LEU A 47 -16.18 -8.64 -10.30
N SER A 48 -15.71 -8.31 -9.09
CA SER A 48 -16.07 -8.99 -7.85
C SER A 48 -17.07 -8.22 -6.99
N THR A 49 -17.45 -7.00 -7.37
CA THR A 49 -18.42 -6.20 -6.63
C THR A 49 -19.41 -5.49 -7.55
N ASN A 50 -20.68 -5.44 -7.13
CA ASN A 50 -21.72 -4.70 -7.84
C ASN A 50 -21.76 -3.21 -7.48
N LYS A 51 -21.06 -2.79 -6.42
CA LYS A 51 -21.03 -1.40 -5.93
C LYS A 51 -19.57 -0.99 -5.66
N PRO A 52 -18.81 -0.71 -6.71
CA PRO A 52 -17.41 -0.33 -6.55
C PRO A 52 -17.29 1.03 -5.86
N ILE A 53 -16.35 1.13 -4.91
CA ILE A 53 -16.05 2.37 -4.21
C ILE A 53 -15.05 3.18 -5.05
N ILE A 54 -15.45 4.38 -5.45
CA ILE A 54 -14.67 5.23 -6.35
C ILE A 54 -13.28 5.57 -5.78
N PHE A 55 -13.17 5.81 -4.47
CA PHE A 55 -11.89 6.10 -3.84
C PHE A 55 -10.93 4.90 -3.88
N LEU A 56 -11.45 3.67 -3.80
CA LEU A 56 -10.63 2.47 -3.92
C LEU A 56 -10.09 2.28 -5.34
N ILE A 57 -10.88 2.66 -6.35
CA ILE A 57 -10.44 2.69 -7.75
C ILE A 57 -9.28 3.68 -7.92
N PHE A 58 -9.43 4.92 -7.42
CA PHE A 58 -8.36 5.91 -7.48
C PHE A 58 -7.11 5.48 -6.70
N ALA A 59 -7.27 4.84 -5.53
CA ALA A 59 -6.15 4.31 -4.77
C ALA A 59 -5.32 3.31 -5.61
N LEU A 60 -5.97 2.39 -6.33
CA LEU A 60 -5.28 1.42 -7.20
C LEU A 60 -4.65 2.10 -8.43
N ILE A 61 -5.31 3.08 -9.03
CA ILE A 61 -4.75 3.86 -10.16
C ILE A 61 -3.48 4.59 -9.72
N PHE A 62 -3.50 5.28 -8.58
CA PHE A 62 -2.31 5.97 -8.09
C PHE A 62 -1.23 5.01 -7.59
N SER A 63 -1.60 3.84 -7.08
CA SER A 63 -0.64 2.76 -6.80
C SER A 63 0.05 2.26 -8.08
N PHE A 64 -0.69 2.10 -9.18
CA PHE A 64 -0.12 1.77 -10.49
C PHE A 64 0.92 2.82 -10.94
N PHE A 65 0.59 4.12 -10.85
CA PHE A 65 1.55 5.17 -11.18
C PHE A 65 2.78 5.15 -10.25
N GLY A 66 2.57 4.88 -8.96
CA GLY A 66 3.67 4.68 -8.01
C GLY A 66 4.61 3.56 -8.44
N ASP A 67 4.05 2.40 -8.81
CA ASP A 67 4.80 1.25 -9.31
C ASP A 67 5.57 1.57 -10.59
N LEU A 68 4.91 2.25 -11.54
CA LEU A 68 5.50 2.66 -12.81
C LEU A 68 6.70 3.60 -12.60
N PHE A 69 6.55 4.63 -11.78
CA PHE A 69 7.63 5.59 -11.53
C PHE A 69 8.79 4.98 -10.74
N LEU A 70 8.51 4.11 -9.76
CA LEU A 70 9.57 3.44 -9.00
C LEU A 70 10.38 2.42 -9.81
N LEU A 71 9.95 2.01 -10.99
CA LEU A 71 10.79 1.23 -11.90
C LEU A 71 12.01 2.03 -12.39
N PHE A 72 11.92 3.36 -12.36
CA PHE A 72 12.98 4.29 -12.75
C PHE A 72 13.53 5.06 -11.55
N GLU A 73 13.48 4.48 -10.34
CA GLU A 73 13.86 5.14 -9.07
C GLU A 73 15.30 5.63 -8.98
N ASP A 74 16.18 5.20 -9.89
CA ASP A 74 17.54 5.72 -9.99
C ASP A 74 17.56 7.24 -10.31
N LYS A 75 16.57 7.69 -11.10
CA LYS A 75 16.37 9.11 -11.37
C LYS A 75 15.56 9.73 -10.23
N LYS A 76 16.13 10.77 -9.58
CA LYS A 76 15.53 11.46 -8.44
C LYS A 76 14.10 11.94 -8.69
N SER A 77 13.80 12.48 -9.88
CA SER A 77 12.47 12.95 -10.25
C SER A 77 11.44 11.81 -10.28
N PHE A 78 11.79 10.67 -10.85
CA PHE A 78 10.89 9.49 -10.88
C PHE A 78 10.66 8.91 -9.49
N PHE A 79 11.69 8.88 -8.64
CA PHE A 79 11.51 8.50 -7.24
C PHE A 79 10.51 9.41 -6.52
N ILE A 80 10.64 10.75 -6.68
CA ILE A 80 9.70 11.71 -6.08
C ILE A 80 8.28 11.51 -6.62
N LEU A 81 8.12 11.34 -7.94
CA LEU A 81 6.81 11.08 -8.56
C LEU A 81 6.19 9.78 -8.04
N GLY A 82 6.97 8.72 -7.87
CA GLY A 82 6.53 7.47 -7.27
C GLY A 82 6.05 7.65 -5.83
N LEU A 83 6.85 8.37 -5.01
CA LEU A 83 6.50 8.67 -3.63
C LEU A 83 5.20 9.49 -3.53
N LEU A 84 5.05 10.52 -4.36
CA LEU A 84 3.82 11.34 -4.40
C LEU A 84 2.61 10.54 -4.88
N SER A 85 2.78 9.66 -5.86
CA SER A 85 1.71 8.79 -6.33
C SER A 85 1.21 7.86 -5.23
N PHE A 86 2.12 7.21 -4.49
CA PHE A 86 1.72 6.38 -3.34
C PHE A 86 1.12 7.21 -2.20
N LEU A 87 1.62 8.42 -1.96
CA LEU A 87 1.01 9.34 -0.99
C LEU A 87 -0.47 9.61 -1.31
N ILE A 88 -0.76 9.90 -2.58
CA ILE A 88 -2.13 10.12 -3.06
C ILE A 88 -2.95 8.83 -2.95
N ALA A 89 -2.37 7.67 -3.27
CA ALA A 89 -3.02 6.38 -3.08
C ALA A 89 -3.43 6.15 -1.62
N HIS A 90 -2.55 6.47 -0.66
CA HIS A 90 -2.84 6.35 0.77
C HIS A 90 -3.95 7.31 1.23
N LEU A 91 -4.03 8.51 0.67
CA LEU A 91 -5.15 9.43 0.92
C LEU A 91 -6.47 8.84 0.43
N PHE A 92 -6.50 8.20 -0.73
CA PHE A 92 -7.70 7.55 -1.24
C PHE A 92 -8.06 6.28 -0.44
N PHE A 93 -7.10 5.49 0.02
CA PHE A 93 -7.35 4.40 0.97
C PHE A 93 -7.92 4.93 2.29
N PHE A 94 -7.34 5.99 2.84
CA PHE A 94 -7.88 6.66 4.03
C PHE A 94 -9.34 7.08 3.83
N LEU A 95 -9.67 7.76 2.73
CA LEU A 95 -11.05 8.16 2.43
C LEU A 95 -11.98 6.94 2.32
N THR A 96 -11.52 5.85 1.69
CA THR A 96 -12.27 4.60 1.60
C THR A 96 -12.60 4.04 2.99
N PHE A 97 -11.61 3.95 3.87
CA PHE A 97 -11.79 3.40 5.22
C PHE A 97 -12.62 4.33 6.10
N PHE A 98 -12.37 5.62 6.03
CA PHE A 98 -13.07 6.64 6.80
C PHE A 98 -14.57 6.67 6.50
N ILE A 99 -14.94 6.69 5.21
CA ILE A 99 -16.36 6.70 4.80
C ILE A 99 -17.03 5.39 5.17
N SER A 100 -16.37 4.25 4.96
CA SER A 100 -16.93 2.93 5.26
C SER A 100 -17.04 2.63 6.77
N SER A 101 -16.46 3.47 7.63
CA SER A 101 -16.63 3.43 9.10
C SER A 101 -17.64 4.47 9.62
N ASN A 102 -18.57 4.94 8.79
CA ASN A 102 -19.54 5.97 9.19
C ASN A 102 -18.88 7.20 9.84
N TYR A 103 -17.72 7.63 9.36
CA TYR A 103 -16.95 8.74 9.93
C TYR A 103 -16.65 8.58 11.43
N PHE A 104 -16.44 7.33 11.88
CA PHE A 104 -16.19 6.99 13.28
C PHE A 104 -17.35 7.30 14.25
N LYS A 105 -18.56 7.55 13.73
CA LYS A 105 -19.74 7.80 14.57
C LYS A 105 -20.03 6.57 15.44
N GLY A 106 -20.08 6.79 16.76
CA GLY A 106 -20.35 5.70 17.72
C GLY A 106 -19.15 4.79 18.03
N ALA A 107 -17.99 5.04 17.47
CA ALA A 107 -16.78 4.33 17.87
C ALA A 107 -16.35 4.79 19.28
N PRO A 108 -16.03 3.85 20.21
CA PRO A 108 -15.63 4.19 21.57
C PRO A 108 -14.34 5.01 21.62
N PHE A 109 -14.27 5.95 22.54
CA PHE A 109 -13.10 6.86 22.67
C PHE A 109 -11.77 6.11 22.85
N HIS A 110 -11.78 4.95 23.50
CA HIS A 110 -10.54 4.19 23.76
C HIS A 110 -9.82 3.72 22.48
N ILE A 111 -10.49 3.66 21.31
CA ILE A 111 -9.80 3.31 20.05
C ILE A 111 -8.72 4.32 19.67
N TYR A 112 -8.84 5.58 20.08
CA TYR A 112 -7.81 6.59 19.82
C TYR A 112 -6.49 6.29 20.55
N LEU A 113 -6.51 5.46 21.59
CA LEU A 113 -5.29 4.99 22.25
C LEU A 113 -4.40 4.18 21.31
N PHE A 114 -4.98 3.53 20.28
CA PHE A 114 -4.21 2.83 19.26
C PHE A 114 -3.38 3.77 18.36
N LEU A 115 -3.62 5.08 18.38
CA LEU A 115 -2.74 6.05 17.72
C LEU A 115 -1.36 6.11 18.39
N ILE A 116 -1.26 5.82 19.69
CA ILE A 116 0.01 5.90 20.43
C ILE A 116 1.10 5.01 19.82
N PRO A 117 0.89 3.67 19.63
CA PRO A 117 1.90 2.82 19.01
C PRO A 117 2.22 3.23 17.56
N TYR A 118 1.25 3.75 16.80
CA TYR A 118 1.51 4.26 15.45
C TYR A 118 2.43 5.48 15.46
N PHE A 119 2.18 6.44 16.34
CA PHE A 119 3.05 7.63 16.47
C PHE A 119 4.44 7.29 17.01
N ILE A 120 4.55 6.36 17.96
CA ILE A 120 5.84 5.87 18.45
C ILE A 120 6.63 5.25 17.29
N TYR A 121 5.99 4.38 16.50
CA TYR A 121 6.61 3.76 15.34
C TYR A 121 7.04 4.79 14.29
N GLY A 122 6.16 5.73 13.93
CA GLY A 122 6.45 6.79 12.97
C GLY A 122 7.60 7.68 13.40
N ALA A 123 7.63 8.08 14.69
CA ALA A 123 8.71 8.87 15.27
C ALA A 123 10.05 8.10 15.25
N TYR A 124 10.00 6.81 15.59
CA TYR A 124 11.18 5.93 15.51
C TYR A 124 11.71 5.84 14.08
N LEU A 125 10.84 5.53 13.10
CA LEU A 125 11.21 5.42 11.70
C LEU A 125 11.79 6.74 11.15
N PHE A 126 11.12 7.86 11.45
CA PHE A 126 11.61 9.17 11.06
C PHE A 126 12.98 9.49 11.66
N LYS A 127 13.16 9.27 12.97
CA LYS A 127 14.45 9.46 13.65
C LYS A 127 15.54 8.57 13.05
N TYR A 128 15.20 7.34 12.70
CA TYR A 128 16.13 6.39 12.07
C TYR A 128 16.57 6.83 10.68
N LEU A 129 15.66 7.39 9.87
CA LEU A 129 15.94 7.85 8.51
C LEU A 129 16.58 9.24 8.46
N LYS A 130 16.30 10.10 9.44
CA LYS A 130 16.63 11.54 9.46
C LYS A 130 18.07 11.87 9.04
N PRO A 131 19.13 11.15 9.45
CA PRO A 131 20.50 11.48 9.07
C PRO A 131 20.76 11.40 7.55
N GLU A 132 19.97 10.63 6.81
CA GLU A 132 20.20 10.33 5.40
C GLU A 132 19.21 11.05 4.45
N ILE A 133 18.08 11.54 4.98
CA ILE A 133 17.00 12.09 4.13
C ILE A 133 17.14 13.58 3.82
N ASN A 134 18.05 14.30 4.50
CA ASN A 134 18.39 15.72 4.20
C ASN A 134 17.20 16.56 3.68
N LYS A 135 17.21 16.91 2.40
CA LYS A 135 16.18 17.75 1.75
C LYS A 135 14.80 17.10 1.66
N PHE A 136 14.68 15.80 1.92
CA PHE A 136 13.41 15.06 1.86
C PHE A 136 12.70 14.97 3.22
N GLN A 137 13.25 15.53 4.29
CA GLN A 137 12.71 15.38 5.66
C GLN A 137 11.22 15.72 5.74
N PHE A 138 10.82 16.85 5.15
CA PHE A 138 9.42 17.29 5.18
C PHE A 138 8.49 16.35 4.42
N ILE A 139 8.87 15.91 3.22
CA ILE A 139 8.06 15.00 2.40
C ILE A 139 7.92 13.63 3.11
N ILE A 140 9.02 13.11 3.66
CA ILE A 140 9.01 11.83 4.39
C ILE A 140 8.17 11.93 5.67
N LEU A 141 8.22 13.05 6.39
CA LEU A 141 7.38 13.26 7.57
C LEU A 141 5.88 13.24 7.22
N ILE A 142 5.48 13.97 6.17
CA ILE A 142 4.10 13.96 5.68
C ILE A 142 3.70 12.55 5.25
N TYR A 143 4.57 11.83 4.56
CA TYR A 143 4.31 10.48 4.10
C TYR A 143 4.06 9.52 5.27
N ILE A 144 4.92 9.53 6.28
CA ILE A 144 4.75 8.72 7.51
C ILE A 144 3.45 9.08 8.21
N PHE A 145 3.11 10.36 8.31
CA PHE A 145 1.87 10.80 8.93
C PHE A 145 0.63 10.28 8.19
N ILE A 146 0.60 10.40 6.87
CA ILE A 146 -0.54 9.96 6.04
C ILE A 146 -0.72 8.45 6.08
N ILE A 147 0.36 7.65 5.99
CA ILE A 147 0.24 6.20 6.05
C ILE A 147 -0.22 5.71 7.44
N ILE A 148 0.20 6.38 8.51
CA ILE A 148 -0.28 6.11 9.87
C ILE A 148 -1.77 6.38 9.98
N ILE A 149 -2.23 7.55 9.53
CA ILE A 149 -3.66 7.91 9.58
C ILE A 149 -4.49 6.96 8.70
N MET A 150 -4.00 6.61 7.53
CA MET A 150 -4.64 5.62 6.65
C MET A 150 -4.80 4.28 7.37
N SER A 151 -3.74 3.76 7.97
CA SER A 151 -3.80 2.47 8.67
C SER A 151 -4.67 2.55 9.92
N PHE A 152 -4.56 3.61 10.73
CA PHE A 152 -5.42 3.81 11.89
C PHE A 152 -6.90 3.86 11.51
N SER A 153 -7.27 4.45 10.37
CA SER A 153 -8.66 4.55 9.93
C SER A 153 -9.34 3.19 9.65
N THR A 154 -8.57 2.10 9.60
CA THR A 154 -9.13 0.75 9.53
C THR A 154 -9.67 0.28 10.88
N ILE A 155 -9.15 0.75 12.03
CA ILE A 155 -9.49 0.26 13.37
C ILE A 155 -10.94 0.52 13.75
N PRO A 156 -11.51 1.72 13.56
CA PRO A 156 -12.92 2.00 13.84
C PRO A 156 -13.89 1.09 13.08
N ARG A 157 -13.49 0.58 11.91
CA ARG A 157 -14.31 -0.31 11.08
C ARG A 157 -14.75 -1.58 11.83
N TYR A 158 -13.99 -2.02 12.85
CA TYR A 158 -14.37 -3.14 13.72
C TYR A 158 -15.81 -3.06 14.25
N TYR A 159 -16.30 -1.85 14.50
CA TYR A 159 -17.64 -1.62 15.06
C TYR A 159 -18.77 -1.52 14.00
N PHE A 160 -18.44 -1.41 12.72
CA PHE A 160 -19.41 -1.04 11.67
C PHE A 160 -19.52 -2.04 10.52
N VAL A 161 -18.58 -2.96 10.40
CA VAL A 161 -18.53 -3.92 9.29
C VAL A 161 -18.32 -5.34 9.81
N SER A 162 -18.47 -6.35 8.95
CA SER A 162 -18.19 -7.73 9.33
C SER A 162 -16.71 -7.94 9.69
N PHE A 163 -16.41 -8.98 10.46
CA PHE A 163 -15.03 -9.28 10.86
C PHE A 163 -14.08 -9.41 9.66
N LYS A 164 -14.54 -10.04 8.57
CA LYS A 164 -13.79 -10.15 7.31
C LYS A 164 -13.49 -8.76 6.72
N GLU A 165 -14.50 -7.91 6.61
CA GLU A 165 -14.38 -6.55 6.07
C GLU A 165 -13.50 -5.64 6.93
N PHE A 166 -13.33 -5.96 8.21
CA PHE A 166 -12.40 -5.29 9.12
C PHE A 166 -10.97 -5.83 9.00
N ILE A 167 -10.80 -7.15 9.22
CA ILE A 167 -9.47 -7.74 9.44
C ILE A 167 -8.60 -7.67 8.20
N PHE A 168 -9.16 -7.87 6.99
CA PHE A 168 -8.37 -7.83 5.76
C PHE A 168 -7.79 -6.44 5.46
N PRO A 169 -8.56 -5.33 5.46
CA PRO A 169 -7.98 -3.99 5.29
C PRO A 169 -7.02 -3.60 6.42
N PHE A 170 -7.28 -4.03 7.66
CA PHE A 170 -6.39 -3.78 8.78
C PHE A 170 -5.03 -4.44 8.55
N LEU A 171 -4.99 -5.76 8.29
CA LEU A 171 -3.74 -6.47 7.99
C LEU A 171 -3.05 -5.91 6.74
N GLY A 172 -3.82 -5.60 5.69
CA GLY A 172 -3.30 -4.98 4.49
C GLY A 172 -2.64 -3.63 4.76
N SER A 173 -3.24 -2.79 5.59
CA SER A 173 -2.67 -1.48 5.94
C SER A 173 -1.37 -1.59 6.76
N ILE A 174 -1.28 -2.57 7.66
CA ILE A 174 -0.04 -2.87 8.40
C ILE A 174 1.07 -3.35 7.46
N LEU A 175 0.74 -4.27 6.54
CA LEU A 175 1.69 -4.75 5.53
C LEU A 175 2.17 -3.60 4.62
N PHE A 176 1.30 -2.62 4.34
CA PHE A 176 1.68 -1.43 3.58
C PHE A 176 2.71 -0.58 4.34
N ILE A 177 2.48 -0.33 5.65
CA ILE A 177 3.47 0.35 6.51
C ILE A 177 4.81 -0.38 6.47
N ILE A 178 4.81 -1.71 6.56
CA ILE A 178 6.04 -2.52 6.51
C ILE A 178 6.73 -2.36 5.16
N SER A 179 6.00 -2.49 4.05
CA SER A 179 6.52 -2.35 2.70
C SER A 179 7.22 -1.00 2.49
N ASP A 180 6.54 0.09 2.85
CA ASP A 180 7.04 1.45 2.63
C ASP A 180 8.21 1.79 3.56
N SER A 181 8.21 1.23 4.76
CA SER A 181 9.35 1.33 5.67
C SER A 181 10.59 0.64 5.10
N LEU A 182 10.42 -0.59 4.58
CA LEU A 182 11.50 -1.32 3.93
C LEU A 182 12.02 -0.59 2.68
N LEU A 183 11.09 -0.04 1.85
CA LEU A 183 11.44 0.75 0.68
C LEU A 183 12.26 2.00 1.06
N SER A 184 11.83 2.72 2.09
CA SER A 184 12.53 3.90 2.60
C SER A 184 13.91 3.56 3.15
N ILE A 185 14.03 2.48 3.91
CA ILE A 185 15.30 2.00 4.45
C ILE A 185 16.25 1.59 3.31
N LYS A 186 15.76 0.83 2.33
CA LYS A 186 16.53 0.47 1.13
C LYS A 186 17.06 1.72 0.41
N LYS A 187 16.17 2.70 0.17
CA LYS A 187 16.52 3.90 -0.60
C LYS A 187 17.52 4.82 0.09
N PHE A 188 17.34 5.04 1.39
CA PHE A 188 18.12 6.06 2.10
C PHE A 188 19.30 5.49 2.89
N LYS A 189 19.20 4.30 3.46
CA LYS A 189 20.27 3.74 4.30
C LYS A 189 21.35 2.98 3.52
N LYS A 190 21.11 2.56 2.27
CA LYS A 190 22.07 1.87 1.38
C LYS A 190 22.83 0.67 1.99
N LYS A 191 22.67 0.41 3.29
CA LYS A 191 23.40 -0.61 4.06
C LYS A 191 22.74 -1.98 4.02
N ILE A 192 21.48 -2.05 3.65
CA ILE A 192 20.77 -3.32 3.57
C ILE A 192 20.82 -3.74 2.10
N LYS A 193 21.66 -4.72 1.82
CA LYS A 193 21.61 -5.45 0.56
C LYS A 193 20.26 -6.13 0.55
N GLU A 194 19.29 -5.34 0.10
CA GLU A 194 18.08 -5.72 -0.51
C GLU A 194 17.25 -6.86 -0.07
N ASN A 195 16.11 -6.50 0.37
CA ASN A 195 14.98 -7.38 0.23
C ASN A 195 13.94 -6.76 -0.72
N SER A 196 14.32 -6.50 -1.99
CA SER A 196 13.34 -6.10 -3.02
C SER A 196 12.18 -7.09 -3.09
N ILE A 197 12.43 -8.38 -2.84
CA ILE A 197 11.39 -9.42 -2.73
C ILE A 197 10.48 -9.15 -1.53
N SER A 198 11.03 -8.89 -0.33
CA SER A 198 10.22 -8.62 0.87
C SER A 198 9.37 -7.35 0.72
N ILE A 199 9.91 -6.29 0.10
CA ILE A 199 9.17 -5.07 -0.21
C ILE A 199 7.98 -5.40 -1.12
N MET A 200 8.22 -6.12 -2.22
CA MET A 200 7.15 -6.47 -3.16
C MET A 200 6.16 -7.47 -2.57
N LEU A 201 6.60 -8.44 -1.78
CA LEU A 201 5.72 -9.40 -1.13
C LEU A 201 4.76 -8.71 -0.16
N THR A 202 5.28 -7.85 0.73
CA THR A 202 4.45 -7.11 1.68
C THR A 202 3.52 -6.14 0.97
N TYR A 203 3.96 -5.50 -0.11
CA TYR A 203 3.16 -4.61 -0.93
C TYR A 203 2.01 -5.34 -1.65
N ILE A 204 2.31 -6.44 -2.36
CA ILE A 204 1.30 -7.22 -3.10
C ILE A 204 0.25 -7.79 -2.14
N LEU A 205 0.69 -8.33 -1.00
CA LEU A 205 -0.22 -8.82 0.03
C LEU A 205 -1.05 -7.69 0.65
N ALA A 206 -0.45 -6.52 0.88
CA ALA A 206 -1.16 -5.34 1.39
C ALA A 206 -2.31 -4.95 0.47
N GLN A 207 -2.02 -4.77 -0.82
CA GLN A 207 -3.01 -4.42 -1.84
C GLN A 207 -4.11 -5.48 -1.96
N PHE A 208 -3.73 -6.76 -2.03
CA PHE A 208 -4.68 -7.86 -2.13
C PHE A 208 -5.59 -7.96 -0.90
N PHE A 209 -5.04 -7.82 0.31
CA PHE A 209 -5.84 -7.86 1.54
C PHE A 209 -6.79 -6.66 1.62
N ILE A 210 -6.33 -5.44 1.34
CA ILE A 210 -7.22 -4.28 1.33
C ILE A 210 -8.40 -4.54 0.39
N ILE A 211 -8.14 -4.95 -0.85
CA ILE A 211 -9.18 -5.21 -1.84
C ILE A 211 -10.12 -6.33 -1.39
N SER A 212 -9.59 -7.42 -0.83
CA SER A 212 -10.39 -8.57 -0.36
C SER A 212 -11.38 -8.22 0.75
N GLY A 213 -11.11 -7.17 1.54
CA GLY A 213 -12.02 -6.66 2.56
C GLY A 213 -13.21 -5.86 1.99
N PHE A 214 -13.22 -5.56 0.70
CA PHE A 214 -14.30 -4.84 0.01
C PHE A 214 -15.01 -5.68 -1.06
N ILE A 215 -14.65 -6.95 -1.17
CA ILE A 215 -15.32 -7.94 -2.02
C ILE A 215 -16.27 -8.76 -1.14
N LYS A 216 -17.57 -8.74 -1.51
CA LYS A 216 -18.62 -9.51 -0.84
C LYS A 216 -18.77 -10.90 -1.43
#